data_3a2f0b888c924af399bc5cab260b3cdb
#
_entry.id   3a2f0b888c924af399bc5cab260b3cdb
#
_cell.length_a   1.000
_cell.length_b   1.000
_cell.length_c   1.000
_cell.angle_alpha   90.00
_cell.angle_beta   90.00
_cell.angle_gamma   90.00
#
_symmetry.space_group_name_H-M   'P 1'
#
loop_
_entity.id
_entity.type
_entity.pdbx_description
1 polymer ?
#
loop_
_entity_poly.entity_id
_entity_poly.type
_entity_poly.pdbx_seq_one_letter_code
_entity_poly.pdbx_strand_id
1 'polypeptide(L)'
;MCIRDSHISAYSEKSTYEQAQEKLSKLNDLVFTDIPTDLNNGFCGKIISATQEKAFINHYKPYFQEVYSLLKKLEAFNITPSETISKFTSDFGAINRLVKQHNDSVITFLLDTHKEFFDHCLKYPLDKQQRRSIISEEDNCLVVSSAGSGKTSSIIGKVKYLTEIKGVAPERILLISYTNKAATELTERMATDGLKGYTFHKLAIDIIGKVTGIKPSICDNTDTLFVDIYHNLLEKPDFKKSIMEYFVDYQINEADWEKRKNERREQLSEQKKIQLKAMFPDMDGRTVYVKSEQEQKICFVLSSLGVKFRYEEPYEHQLADEMHSQYCPDFSIYFEQEGVTKRIYLEHFGVDEHSLVPAWFARDKNMTYEEANQKYNDGITWKKAAHEKFGTQLLVTSSADFHYSDIRNKLRKLLDDVGVPIQEKNDEELYDLVLPKGSKQEKAFIRLVVTFVTLVKSSCKSVNEVLRQAKNADDERSVFIVKNIFQPVYERYVKALSSCNQIDFTDAILQATEICRTSHPVEYDYIIVDEFQDISVDRYNFLKVLREGNSPAKLYCVGDDWQSIYRFSGSDMALFNQFPEYFGTTEINKIETTYRFGEPCLLYTSPSPRDS
;
A
#
# COMPACT_ATOMS: atom_id res chain seq x y z
N MET A 1 -65.96 -7.65 -41.34
CA MET A 1 -64.82 -6.93 -40.79
C MET A 1 -63.56 -7.82 -40.63
N CYS A 2 -63.70 -9.13 -40.34
CA CYS A 2 -62.52 -10.02 -40.11
C CYS A 2 -61.70 -10.42 -41.37
N ILE A 3 -62.26 -10.37 -42.60
CA ILE A 3 -61.51 -10.83 -43.80
C ILE A 3 -60.55 -9.75 -44.35
N ARG A 4 -60.88 -8.45 -44.14
CA ARG A 4 -59.99 -7.35 -44.57
C ARG A 4 -58.75 -7.22 -43.69
N ASP A 5 -58.87 -7.48 -42.40
CA ASP A 5 -57.72 -7.37 -41.45
C ASP A 5 -56.73 -8.53 -41.65
N SER A 6 -57.18 -9.73 -42.00
CA SER A 6 -56.30 -10.86 -42.29
C SER A 6 -55.52 -10.67 -43.61
N HIS A 7 -56.12 -10.04 -44.64
CA HIS A 7 -55.45 -9.73 -45.91
C HIS A 7 -54.43 -8.58 -45.76
N ILE A 8 -54.74 -7.58 -44.94
CA ILE A 8 -53.82 -6.47 -44.66
C ILE A 8 -52.62 -6.96 -43.83
N SER A 9 -52.85 -7.84 -42.85
CA SER A 9 -51.77 -8.47 -42.06
C SER A 9 -50.89 -9.35 -42.97
N ALA A 10 -51.47 -10.25 -43.80
CA ALA A 10 -50.70 -11.08 -44.72
C ALA A 10 -49.95 -10.30 -45.80
N TYR A 11 -50.49 -9.18 -46.27
CA TYR A 11 -49.85 -8.29 -47.24
C TYR A 11 -48.70 -7.48 -46.57
N SER A 12 -48.87 -7.06 -45.34
CA SER A 12 -47.85 -6.42 -44.51
C SER A 12 -46.69 -7.38 -44.20
N GLU A 13 -46.98 -8.60 -43.84
CA GLU A 13 -46.00 -9.63 -43.55
C GLU A 13 -45.20 -10.05 -44.82
N LYS A 14 -45.89 -10.16 -45.98
CA LYS A 14 -45.25 -10.48 -47.25
C LYS A 14 -44.33 -9.32 -47.72
N SER A 15 -44.73 -8.06 -47.55
CA SER A 15 -43.92 -6.88 -47.86
C SER A 15 -42.69 -6.80 -46.96
N THR A 16 -42.83 -7.12 -45.69
CA THR A 16 -41.69 -7.13 -44.71
C THR A 16 -40.70 -8.26 -45.05
N TYR A 17 -41.19 -9.39 -45.49
CA TYR A 17 -40.40 -10.53 -45.92
C TYR A 17 -39.58 -10.22 -47.20
N GLU A 18 -40.23 -9.67 -48.26
CA GLU A 18 -39.57 -9.29 -49.50
C GLU A 18 -38.51 -8.23 -49.28
N GLN A 19 -38.76 -7.25 -48.42
CA GLN A 19 -37.78 -6.22 -48.01
C GLN A 19 -36.59 -6.82 -47.24
N ALA A 20 -36.84 -7.78 -46.37
CA ALA A 20 -35.79 -8.46 -45.62
C ALA A 20 -34.93 -9.35 -46.55
N GLN A 21 -35.53 -10.05 -47.51
CA GLN A 21 -34.80 -10.79 -48.51
C GLN A 21 -33.97 -9.91 -49.46
N GLU A 22 -34.50 -8.78 -49.90
CA GLU A 22 -33.76 -7.81 -50.71
C GLU A 22 -32.54 -7.26 -49.96
N LYS A 23 -32.69 -6.90 -48.67
CA LYS A 23 -31.57 -6.51 -47.84
C LYS A 23 -30.54 -7.59 -47.61
N LEU A 24 -30.99 -8.84 -47.38
CA LEU A 24 -30.11 -9.99 -47.23
C LEU A 24 -29.33 -10.28 -48.53
N SER A 25 -29.96 -10.11 -49.69
CA SER A 25 -29.30 -10.22 -51.00
C SER A 25 -28.25 -9.13 -51.17
N LYS A 26 -28.57 -7.88 -50.83
CA LYS A 26 -27.62 -6.77 -50.85
C LYS A 26 -26.46 -6.97 -49.89
N LEU A 27 -26.68 -7.57 -48.72
CA LEU A 27 -25.64 -7.96 -47.77
C LEU A 27 -24.76 -9.10 -48.28
N ASN A 28 -25.31 -10.06 -49.03
CA ASN A 28 -24.54 -11.09 -49.73
C ASN A 28 -23.63 -10.50 -50.82
N ASP A 29 -24.11 -9.45 -51.51
CA ASP A 29 -23.35 -8.74 -52.56
C ASP A 29 -22.27 -7.80 -52.02
N LEU A 30 -22.38 -7.39 -50.77
CA LEU A 30 -21.37 -6.61 -50.01
C LEU A 30 -20.26 -7.54 -49.51
N VAL A 31 -19.76 -8.42 -50.33
CA VAL A 31 -18.57 -9.26 -50.14
C VAL A 31 -18.16 -9.38 -48.66
N PHE A 32 -18.80 -10.28 -47.95
CA PHE A 32 -18.24 -10.76 -46.69
C PHE A 32 -17.03 -11.61 -47.02
N THR A 33 -15.88 -10.96 -47.03
CA THR A 33 -14.61 -11.65 -47.01
C THR A 33 -14.64 -12.61 -45.83
N ASP A 34 -14.11 -13.78 -46.04
CA ASP A 34 -13.98 -14.83 -45.03
C ASP A 34 -13.19 -14.26 -43.83
N ILE A 35 -13.83 -14.08 -42.67
CA ILE A 35 -13.20 -13.52 -41.46
C ILE A 35 -11.85 -14.18 -41.15
N PRO A 36 -11.68 -15.53 -41.20
CA PRO A 36 -10.38 -16.18 -41.09
C PRO A 36 -9.36 -15.75 -42.14
N THR A 37 -9.80 -15.54 -43.37
CA THR A 37 -8.92 -15.09 -44.49
C THR A 37 -8.46 -13.65 -44.25
N ASP A 38 -9.36 -12.76 -43.88
CA ASP A 38 -9.03 -11.36 -43.57
C ASP A 38 -8.12 -11.25 -42.35
N LEU A 39 -8.34 -12.04 -41.33
CA LEU A 39 -7.49 -12.13 -40.16
C LEU A 39 -6.06 -12.56 -40.54
N ASN A 40 -5.93 -13.60 -41.36
CA ASN A 40 -4.64 -14.08 -41.85
C ASN A 40 -3.95 -13.08 -42.78
N ASN A 41 -4.68 -12.42 -43.68
CA ASN A 41 -4.12 -11.43 -44.60
C ASN A 41 -3.70 -10.14 -43.86
N GLY A 42 -4.54 -9.68 -42.93
CA GLY A 42 -4.28 -8.43 -42.17
C GLY A 42 -3.14 -8.56 -41.16
N PHE A 43 -2.95 -9.76 -40.61
CA PHE A 43 -2.01 -9.99 -39.50
C PHE A 43 -1.00 -11.12 -39.80
N CYS A 44 -0.69 -11.37 -41.05
CA CYS A 44 0.23 -12.43 -41.45
C CYS A 44 1.56 -12.39 -40.67
N GLY A 45 1.85 -13.44 -39.91
CA GLY A 45 3.08 -13.55 -39.10
C GLY A 45 3.20 -12.56 -37.93
N LYS A 46 2.11 -11.87 -37.56
CA LYS A 46 2.08 -10.91 -36.46
C LYS A 46 1.11 -11.35 -35.36
N ILE A 47 1.50 -11.15 -34.12
CA ILE A 47 0.63 -11.34 -32.96
C ILE A 47 -0.36 -10.17 -32.92
N ILE A 48 -1.63 -10.47 -32.75
CA ILE A 48 -2.73 -9.51 -32.66
C ILE A 48 -2.88 -9.08 -31.22
N SER A 49 -2.70 -7.78 -30.93
CA SER A 49 -2.95 -7.22 -29.60
C SER A 49 -4.44 -7.09 -29.32
N ALA A 50 -4.83 -6.95 -28.05
CA ALA A 50 -6.24 -6.77 -27.66
C ALA A 50 -6.88 -5.52 -28.28
N THR A 51 -6.12 -4.44 -28.46
CA THR A 51 -6.61 -3.24 -29.15
C THR A 51 -6.89 -3.53 -30.64
N GLN A 52 -6.01 -4.28 -31.30
CA GLN A 52 -6.20 -4.70 -32.69
C GLN A 52 -7.36 -5.69 -32.82
N GLU A 53 -7.48 -6.66 -31.89
CA GLU A 53 -8.63 -7.57 -31.83
C GLU A 53 -9.95 -6.80 -31.70
N LYS A 54 -10.00 -5.84 -30.77
CA LYS A 54 -11.18 -4.99 -30.57
C LYS A 54 -11.51 -4.16 -31.81
N ALA A 55 -10.51 -3.61 -32.47
CA ALA A 55 -10.70 -2.89 -33.74
C ALA A 55 -11.23 -3.80 -34.83
N PHE A 56 -10.68 -5.03 -34.94
CA PHE A 56 -11.11 -6.04 -35.89
C PHE A 56 -12.57 -6.50 -35.62
N ILE A 57 -12.93 -6.75 -34.37
CA ILE A 57 -14.31 -7.05 -33.96
C ILE A 57 -15.25 -5.90 -34.32
N ASN A 58 -14.86 -4.66 -33.98
CA ASN A 58 -15.68 -3.49 -34.23
C ASN A 58 -15.90 -3.22 -35.73
N HIS A 59 -14.98 -3.64 -36.59
CA HIS A 59 -15.16 -3.56 -38.05
C HIS A 59 -16.33 -4.44 -38.51
N TYR A 60 -16.47 -5.66 -38.01
CA TYR A 60 -17.52 -6.56 -38.41
C TYR A 60 -18.83 -6.43 -37.61
N LYS A 61 -18.78 -5.82 -36.43
CA LYS A 61 -19.94 -5.74 -35.53
C LYS A 61 -21.19 -5.09 -36.14
N PRO A 62 -21.13 -3.99 -36.93
CA PRO A 62 -22.32 -3.41 -37.57
C PRO A 62 -22.98 -4.38 -38.56
N TYR A 63 -22.18 -5.05 -39.37
CA TYR A 63 -22.67 -6.05 -40.35
C TYR A 63 -23.30 -7.24 -39.64
N PHE A 64 -22.68 -7.76 -38.59
CA PHE A 64 -23.24 -8.83 -37.80
C PHE A 64 -24.58 -8.44 -37.14
N GLN A 65 -24.71 -7.24 -36.59
CA GLN A 65 -25.94 -6.74 -35.99
C GLN A 65 -27.07 -6.64 -37.02
N GLU A 66 -26.78 -6.20 -38.23
CA GLU A 66 -27.76 -6.09 -39.32
C GLU A 66 -28.18 -7.47 -39.80
N VAL A 67 -27.24 -8.39 -40.08
CA VAL A 67 -27.50 -9.78 -40.45
C VAL A 67 -28.33 -10.47 -39.37
N TYR A 68 -27.96 -10.37 -38.11
CA TYR A 68 -28.65 -10.99 -36.99
C TYR A 68 -30.09 -10.48 -36.84
N SER A 69 -30.30 -9.16 -36.99
CA SER A 69 -31.64 -8.56 -36.98
C SER A 69 -32.53 -9.06 -38.11
N LEU A 70 -31.96 -9.26 -39.32
CA LEU A 70 -32.67 -9.78 -40.47
C LEU A 70 -32.97 -11.27 -40.32
N LEU A 71 -32.03 -12.07 -39.83
CA LEU A 71 -32.24 -13.49 -39.57
C LEU A 71 -33.37 -13.73 -38.57
N LYS A 72 -33.42 -12.95 -37.48
CA LYS A 72 -34.53 -13.01 -36.50
C LYS A 72 -35.89 -12.75 -37.12
N LYS A 73 -35.97 -11.84 -38.11
CA LYS A 73 -37.23 -11.55 -38.83
C LYS A 73 -37.59 -12.70 -39.78
N LEU A 74 -36.59 -13.41 -40.33
CA LEU A 74 -36.78 -14.50 -41.27
C LEU A 74 -37.01 -15.84 -40.60
N GLU A 75 -36.63 -16.04 -39.34
CA GLU A 75 -36.94 -17.23 -38.54
C GLU A 75 -38.44 -17.54 -38.50
N ALA A 76 -39.28 -16.49 -38.41
CA ALA A 76 -40.73 -16.62 -38.42
C ALA A 76 -41.27 -17.25 -39.72
N PHE A 77 -40.49 -17.28 -40.80
CA PHE A 77 -40.85 -17.78 -42.12
C PHE A 77 -40.15 -19.10 -42.49
N ASN A 78 -39.46 -19.75 -41.56
CA ASN A 78 -38.71 -21.01 -41.77
C ASN A 78 -37.70 -20.96 -42.95
N ILE A 79 -37.02 -19.84 -43.14
CA ILE A 79 -36.02 -19.68 -44.21
C ILE A 79 -34.63 -20.02 -43.69
N THR A 80 -33.96 -20.91 -44.42
CA THR A 80 -32.57 -21.24 -44.17
C THR A 80 -31.68 -20.15 -44.75
N PRO A 81 -30.76 -19.54 -43.95
CA PRO A 81 -29.81 -18.56 -44.46
C PRO A 81 -28.85 -19.21 -45.47
N SER A 82 -28.28 -18.42 -46.38
CA SER A 82 -27.24 -18.89 -47.28
C SER A 82 -26.02 -19.42 -46.52
N GLU A 83 -25.26 -20.31 -47.15
CA GLU A 83 -24.03 -20.86 -46.57
C GLU A 83 -23.05 -19.75 -46.15
N THR A 84 -22.92 -18.71 -46.97
CA THR A 84 -22.09 -17.53 -46.70
C THR A 84 -22.50 -16.81 -45.43
N ILE A 85 -23.80 -16.59 -45.21
CA ILE A 85 -24.32 -15.91 -44.03
C ILE A 85 -24.17 -16.80 -42.80
N SER A 86 -24.43 -18.08 -42.93
CA SER A 86 -24.27 -19.07 -41.86
C SER A 86 -22.79 -19.12 -41.40
N LYS A 87 -21.86 -19.12 -42.35
CA LYS A 87 -20.43 -19.09 -42.11
C LYS A 87 -20.02 -17.79 -41.43
N PHE A 88 -20.43 -16.61 -41.95
CA PHE A 88 -20.12 -15.30 -41.35
C PHE A 88 -20.60 -15.19 -39.91
N THR A 89 -21.85 -15.61 -39.63
CA THR A 89 -22.38 -15.55 -38.26
C THR A 89 -21.65 -16.51 -37.32
N SER A 90 -21.27 -17.67 -37.79
CA SER A 90 -20.47 -18.65 -37.05
C SER A 90 -19.07 -18.12 -36.77
N ASP A 91 -18.40 -17.57 -37.79
CA ASP A 91 -17.03 -17.03 -37.68
C ASP A 91 -16.99 -15.81 -36.78
N PHE A 92 -17.97 -14.89 -36.91
CA PHE A 92 -18.06 -13.75 -35.99
C PHE A 92 -18.30 -14.17 -34.54
N GLY A 93 -19.19 -15.17 -34.32
CA GLY A 93 -19.39 -15.74 -32.97
C GLY A 93 -18.15 -16.44 -32.40
N ALA A 94 -17.23 -16.87 -33.26
CA ALA A 94 -16.01 -17.56 -32.89
C ALA A 94 -14.76 -16.64 -32.96
N ILE A 95 -14.92 -15.34 -33.24
CA ILE A 95 -13.80 -14.42 -33.57
C ILE A 95 -12.70 -14.41 -32.54
N ASN A 96 -13.03 -14.37 -31.25
CA ASN A 96 -12.05 -14.41 -30.16
C ASN A 96 -11.24 -15.72 -30.17
N ARG A 97 -11.89 -16.84 -30.50
CA ARG A 97 -11.21 -18.13 -30.62
C ARG A 97 -10.30 -18.16 -31.84
N LEU A 98 -10.73 -17.60 -32.96
CA LEU A 98 -9.92 -17.48 -34.19
C LEU A 98 -8.68 -16.61 -33.96
N VAL A 99 -8.82 -15.48 -33.32
CA VAL A 99 -7.70 -14.61 -32.92
C VAL A 99 -6.73 -15.37 -32.01
N LYS A 100 -7.24 -16.08 -31.00
CA LYS A 100 -6.40 -16.88 -30.10
C LYS A 100 -5.63 -17.96 -30.85
N GLN A 101 -6.28 -18.71 -31.73
CA GLN A 101 -5.64 -19.75 -32.54
C GLN A 101 -4.58 -19.18 -33.49
N HIS A 102 -4.86 -18.01 -34.10
CA HIS A 102 -3.89 -17.29 -34.90
C HIS A 102 -2.65 -16.92 -34.07
N ASN A 103 -2.87 -16.27 -32.92
CA ASN A 103 -1.78 -15.87 -32.02
C ASN A 103 -0.95 -17.07 -31.56
N ASP A 104 -1.57 -18.17 -31.16
CA ASP A 104 -0.87 -19.39 -30.73
C ASP A 104 0.00 -19.98 -31.86
N SER A 105 -0.50 -19.96 -33.10
CA SER A 105 0.23 -20.41 -34.28
C SER A 105 1.42 -19.51 -34.60
N VAL A 106 1.22 -18.18 -34.56
CA VAL A 106 2.28 -17.19 -34.80
C VAL A 106 3.35 -17.27 -33.71
N ILE A 107 2.95 -17.42 -32.44
CA ILE A 107 3.89 -17.59 -31.33
C ILE A 107 4.77 -18.81 -31.52
N THR A 108 4.16 -19.96 -31.86
CA THR A 108 4.93 -21.19 -32.13
C THR A 108 5.89 -21.00 -33.27
N PHE A 109 5.46 -20.40 -34.37
CA PHE A 109 6.29 -20.09 -35.51
C PHE A 109 7.48 -19.15 -35.13
N LEU A 110 7.23 -18.08 -34.38
CA LEU A 110 8.26 -17.12 -33.94
C LEU A 110 9.29 -17.78 -33.01
N LEU A 111 8.84 -18.65 -32.09
CA LEU A 111 9.73 -19.38 -31.18
C LEU A 111 10.66 -20.32 -31.94
N ASP A 112 10.14 -21.02 -32.95
CA ASP A 112 10.93 -21.94 -33.79
C ASP A 112 11.87 -21.18 -34.73
N THR A 113 11.38 -20.12 -35.37
CA THR A 113 12.17 -19.29 -36.32
C THR A 113 13.34 -18.61 -35.62
N HIS A 114 13.15 -18.12 -34.40
CA HIS A 114 14.18 -17.38 -33.66
C HIS A 114 14.85 -18.22 -32.57
N LYS A 115 14.78 -19.56 -32.67
CA LYS A 115 15.38 -20.45 -31.68
C LYS A 115 16.87 -20.18 -31.48
N GLU A 116 17.62 -20.05 -32.57
CA GLU A 116 19.06 -19.80 -32.53
C GLU A 116 19.37 -18.45 -31.82
N PHE A 117 18.60 -17.41 -32.10
CA PHE A 117 18.69 -16.15 -31.38
C PHE A 117 18.51 -16.35 -29.87
N PHE A 118 17.44 -17.02 -29.42
CA PHE A 118 17.18 -17.24 -27.99
C PHE A 118 18.20 -18.15 -27.31
N ASP A 119 18.85 -19.03 -28.05
CA ASP A 119 19.89 -19.89 -27.53
C ASP A 119 21.22 -19.14 -27.30
N HIS A 120 21.49 -18.05 -28.06
CA HIS A 120 22.79 -17.38 -28.08
C HIS A 120 22.78 -15.87 -27.76
N CYS A 121 21.59 -15.22 -27.64
CA CYS A 121 21.52 -13.77 -27.38
C CYS A 121 22.08 -13.37 -26.02
N LEU A 122 22.19 -14.30 -25.07
CA LEU A 122 22.80 -14.13 -23.75
C LEU A 122 23.85 -15.24 -23.51
N LYS A 123 24.62 -15.08 -22.42
CA LYS A 123 25.61 -16.08 -22.01
C LYS A 123 25.03 -17.48 -21.79
N TYR A 124 23.78 -17.54 -21.32
CA TYR A 124 23.03 -18.77 -21.12
C TYR A 124 21.74 -18.72 -21.93
N PRO A 125 21.31 -19.86 -22.51
CA PRO A 125 20.07 -19.92 -23.26
C PRO A 125 18.87 -19.46 -22.40
N LEU A 126 17.94 -18.74 -23.03
CA LEU A 126 16.68 -18.36 -22.40
C LEU A 126 15.75 -19.59 -22.32
N ASP A 127 15.02 -19.74 -21.22
CA ASP A 127 14.04 -20.81 -21.07
C ASP A 127 12.73 -20.52 -21.84
N LYS A 128 11.82 -21.50 -21.87
CA LYS A 128 10.57 -21.40 -22.62
C LYS A 128 9.68 -20.25 -22.13
N GLN A 129 9.61 -20.00 -20.81
CA GLN A 129 8.78 -18.96 -20.22
C GLN A 129 9.36 -17.58 -20.53
N GLN A 130 10.67 -17.43 -20.44
CA GLN A 130 11.38 -16.21 -20.82
C GLN A 130 11.16 -15.89 -22.31
N ARG A 131 11.37 -16.87 -23.22
CA ARG A 131 11.16 -16.69 -24.67
C ARG A 131 9.72 -16.27 -24.96
N ARG A 132 8.74 -16.89 -24.32
CA ARG A 132 7.33 -16.57 -24.48
C ARG A 132 7.06 -15.11 -24.09
N SER A 133 7.57 -14.65 -22.95
CA SER A 133 7.40 -13.25 -22.50
C SER A 133 8.08 -12.25 -23.44
N ILE A 134 9.22 -12.61 -24.03
CA ILE A 134 10.00 -11.75 -24.94
C ILE A 134 9.25 -11.50 -26.25
N ILE A 135 8.65 -12.53 -26.84
CA ILE A 135 7.92 -12.39 -28.11
C ILE A 135 6.54 -11.76 -27.94
N SER A 136 6.03 -11.60 -26.71
CA SER A 136 4.76 -10.92 -26.44
C SER A 136 4.70 -9.56 -27.12
N GLU A 137 3.61 -9.34 -27.88
CA GLU A 137 3.31 -8.10 -28.58
C GLU A 137 2.00 -7.47 -28.11
N GLU A 138 1.52 -7.89 -26.92
CA GLU A 138 0.34 -7.26 -26.32
C GLU A 138 0.63 -5.80 -25.96
N ASP A 139 -0.40 -4.97 -25.92
CA ASP A 139 -0.29 -3.55 -25.58
C ASP A 139 0.26 -3.36 -24.16
N ASN A 140 -0.07 -4.28 -23.26
CA ASN A 140 0.50 -4.36 -21.92
C ASN A 140 0.94 -5.80 -21.62
N CYS A 141 2.17 -5.94 -21.19
CA CYS A 141 2.72 -7.22 -20.74
C CYS A 141 3.26 -7.09 -19.32
N LEU A 142 2.76 -7.91 -18.41
CA LEU A 142 3.30 -8.06 -17.06
C LEU A 142 3.99 -9.40 -16.93
N VAL A 143 5.27 -9.36 -16.60
CA VAL A 143 6.08 -10.56 -16.32
C VAL A 143 6.23 -10.69 -14.81
N VAL A 144 5.50 -11.65 -14.24
CA VAL A 144 5.61 -12.01 -12.82
C VAL A 144 6.71 -13.05 -12.70
N SER A 145 7.75 -12.74 -11.94
CA SER A 145 8.93 -13.59 -11.89
C SER A 145 9.46 -13.73 -10.47
N SER A 146 9.80 -14.96 -10.09
CA SER A 146 10.33 -15.27 -8.76
C SER A 146 11.78 -14.79 -8.58
N ALA A 147 12.25 -14.76 -7.32
CA ALA A 147 13.63 -14.42 -7.00
C ALA A 147 14.64 -15.34 -7.71
N GLY A 148 15.56 -14.74 -8.47
CA GLY A 148 16.59 -15.51 -9.18
C GLY A 148 16.13 -16.23 -10.44
N SER A 149 14.92 -15.95 -10.95
CA SER A 149 14.37 -16.56 -12.16
C SER A 149 14.87 -15.94 -13.47
N GLY A 150 15.76 -14.94 -13.40
CA GLY A 150 16.33 -14.29 -14.57
C GLY A 150 15.48 -13.11 -15.09
N LYS A 151 14.84 -12.32 -14.23
CA LYS A 151 14.18 -11.05 -14.57
C LYS A 151 15.01 -10.20 -15.52
N THR A 152 16.23 -9.90 -15.11
CA THR A 152 17.20 -9.12 -15.90
C THR A 152 17.48 -9.75 -17.27
N SER A 153 17.59 -11.08 -17.35
CA SER A 153 17.81 -11.82 -18.61
C SER A 153 16.61 -11.66 -19.56
N SER A 154 15.39 -11.67 -19.05
CA SER A 154 14.19 -11.43 -19.86
C SER A 154 14.13 -10.01 -20.41
N ILE A 155 14.50 -9.01 -19.60
CA ILE A 155 14.58 -7.61 -20.05
C ILE A 155 15.63 -7.45 -21.15
N ILE A 156 16.86 -7.96 -20.93
CA ILE A 156 17.94 -7.90 -21.93
C ILE A 156 17.52 -8.64 -23.21
N GLY A 157 16.95 -9.82 -23.06
CA GLY A 157 16.42 -10.60 -24.19
C GLY A 157 15.34 -9.86 -24.96
N LYS A 158 14.41 -9.15 -24.26
CA LYS A 158 13.37 -8.33 -24.90
C LYS A 158 13.97 -7.19 -25.69
N VAL A 159 14.89 -6.43 -25.11
CA VAL A 159 15.56 -5.32 -25.82
C VAL A 159 16.31 -5.81 -27.04
N LYS A 160 17.12 -6.86 -26.92
CA LYS A 160 17.83 -7.45 -28.07
C LYS A 160 16.88 -7.96 -29.15
N TYR A 161 15.79 -8.61 -28.77
CA TYR A 161 14.77 -9.05 -29.71
C TYR A 161 14.15 -7.85 -30.47
N LEU A 162 13.87 -6.76 -29.76
CA LEU A 162 13.32 -5.55 -30.37
C LEU A 162 14.32 -4.89 -31.33
N THR A 163 15.58 -4.80 -30.95
CA THR A 163 16.62 -4.12 -31.77
C THR A 163 17.14 -5.00 -32.91
N GLU A 164 17.51 -6.25 -32.64
CA GLU A 164 18.17 -7.12 -33.59
C GLU A 164 17.20 -7.86 -34.52
N ILE A 165 16.00 -8.25 -34.03
CA ILE A 165 15.02 -9.01 -34.81
C ILE A 165 13.93 -8.11 -35.39
N LYS A 166 13.39 -7.20 -34.55
CA LYS A 166 12.30 -6.30 -34.98
C LYS A 166 12.81 -5.02 -35.66
N GLY A 167 14.10 -4.68 -35.53
CA GLY A 167 14.67 -3.48 -36.11
C GLY A 167 14.20 -2.18 -35.47
N VAL A 168 13.75 -2.22 -34.20
CA VAL A 168 13.34 -1.02 -33.46
C VAL A 168 14.58 -0.22 -33.10
N ALA A 169 14.57 1.08 -33.41
CA ALA A 169 15.66 1.98 -33.04
C ALA A 169 15.83 2.05 -31.53
N PRO A 170 17.05 1.92 -30.97
CA PRO A 170 17.28 1.93 -29.52
C PRO A 170 16.71 3.17 -28.83
N GLU A 171 16.70 4.32 -29.47
CA GLU A 171 16.18 5.58 -28.95
C GLU A 171 14.65 5.57 -28.81
N ARG A 172 13.97 4.64 -29.49
CA ARG A 172 12.52 4.41 -29.42
C ARG A 172 12.14 3.45 -28.30
N ILE A 173 13.13 2.92 -27.54
CA ILE A 173 12.93 2.03 -26.40
C ILE A 173 13.27 2.78 -25.13
N LEU A 174 12.27 3.00 -24.26
CA LEU A 174 12.47 3.57 -22.94
C LEU A 174 12.68 2.42 -21.93
N LEU A 175 13.83 2.41 -21.29
CA LEU A 175 14.15 1.46 -20.22
C LEU A 175 14.17 2.18 -18.89
N ILE A 176 13.32 1.76 -17.95
CA ILE A 176 13.20 2.33 -16.61
C ILE A 176 13.56 1.27 -15.58
N SER A 177 14.42 1.63 -14.63
CA SER A 177 14.73 0.82 -13.45
C SER A 177 14.57 1.63 -12.17
N TYR A 178 14.48 0.95 -11.03
CA TYR A 178 14.23 1.61 -9.75
C TYR A 178 15.44 2.40 -9.23
N THR A 179 16.66 1.89 -9.44
CA THR A 179 17.90 2.52 -8.97
C THR A 179 18.83 2.88 -10.12
N ASN A 180 19.66 3.93 -9.92
CA ASN A 180 20.67 4.32 -10.89
C ASN A 180 21.66 3.17 -11.18
N LYS A 181 22.06 2.41 -10.15
CA LYS A 181 22.94 1.26 -10.31
C LYS A 181 22.34 0.20 -11.22
N ALA A 182 21.07 -0.16 -11.00
CA ALA A 182 20.38 -1.15 -11.82
C ALA A 182 20.19 -0.64 -13.27
N ALA A 183 19.83 0.62 -13.46
CA ALA A 183 19.71 1.23 -14.79
C ALA A 183 21.05 1.21 -15.56
N THR A 184 22.16 1.52 -14.88
CA THR A 184 23.50 1.48 -15.47
C THR A 184 23.91 0.04 -15.80
N GLU A 185 23.75 -0.89 -14.87
CA GLU A 185 24.07 -2.32 -15.05
C GLU A 185 23.28 -2.93 -16.22
N LEU A 186 21.99 -2.62 -16.32
CA LEU A 186 21.17 -3.06 -17.45
C LEU A 186 21.72 -2.52 -18.78
N THR A 187 22.02 -1.22 -18.85
CA THR A 187 22.55 -0.59 -20.06
C THR A 187 23.89 -1.19 -20.48
N GLU A 188 24.82 -1.40 -19.53
CA GLU A 188 26.13 -2.00 -19.80
C GLU A 188 26.01 -3.46 -20.27
N ARG A 189 25.13 -4.26 -19.67
CA ARG A 189 24.90 -5.65 -20.06
C ARG A 189 24.27 -5.81 -21.44
N MET A 190 23.49 -4.83 -21.88
CA MET A 190 22.86 -4.85 -23.21
C MET A 190 23.87 -4.54 -24.31
N ALA A 191 24.88 -3.73 -24.04
CA ALA A 191 25.90 -3.29 -25.01
C ALA A 191 25.29 -2.80 -26.34
N THR A 192 24.13 -2.13 -26.27
CA THR A 192 23.39 -1.62 -27.44
C THR A 192 23.60 -0.11 -27.54
N ASP A 193 24.25 0.33 -28.62
CA ASP A 193 24.50 1.75 -28.86
C ASP A 193 23.18 2.53 -28.98
N GLY A 194 23.11 3.70 -28.35
CA GLY A 194 21.94 4.56 -28.37
C GLY A 194 20.89 4.26 -27.28
N LEU A 195 20.90 3.08 -26.68
CA LEU A 195 19.99 2.73 -25.58
C LEU A 195 20.45 3.39 -24.27
N LYS A 196 19.50 4.02 -23.57
CA LYS A 196 19.76 4.62 -22.25
C LYS A 196 18.80 4.07 -21.21
N GLY A 197 19.36 3.60 -20.09
CA GLY A 197 18.60 3.27 -18.89
C GLY A 197 18.35 4.51 -18.04
N TYR A 198 17.12 4.63 -17.56
CA TYR A 198 16.67 5.72 -16.71
C TYR A 198 16.17 5.21 -15.36
N THR A 199 16.24 6.05 -14.34
CA THR A 199 15.32 5.99 -13.21
C THR A 199 14.17 6.94 -13.47
N PHE A 200 13.02 6.74 -12.83
CA PHE A 200 11.89 7.66 -12.94
C PHE A 200 12.30 9.11 -12.68
N HIS A 201 13.09 9.35 -11.66
CA HIS A 201 13.59 10.68 -11.29
C HIS A 201 14.47 11.31 -12.37
N LYS A 202 15.45 10.55 -12.89
CA LYS A 202 16.34 11.05 -13.95
C LYS A 202 15.57 11.37 -15.21
N LEU A 203 14.64 10.51 -15.60
CA LEU A 203 13.77 10.76 -16.75
C LEU A 203 12.93 12.02 -16.56
N ALA A 204 12.32 12.19 -15.38
CA ALA A 204 11.53 13.38 -15.05
C ALA A 204 12.37 14.67 -15.15
N ILE A 205 13.56 14.69 -14.55
CA ILE A 205 14.48 15.85 -14.59
C ILE A 205 14.90 16.18 -16.04
N ASP A 206 15.20 15.15 -16.85
CA ASP A 206 15.60 15.35 -18.24
C ASP A 206 14.44 15.87 -19.10
N ILE A 207 13.21 15.41 -18.86
CA ILE A 207 12.01 15.93 -19.54
C ILE A 207 11.77 17.41 -19.18
N ILE A 208 11.82 17.75 -17.89
CA ILE A 208 11.68 19.15 -17.45
C ILE A 208 12.75 20.00 -18.13
N GLY A 209 14.01 19.60 -18.07
CA GLY A 209 15.12 20.32 -18.70
C GLY A 209 14.95 20.48 -20.22
N LYS A 210 14.44 19.45 -20.90
CA LYS A 210 14.19 19.50 -22.37
C LYS A 210 13.11 20.51 -22.74
N VAL A 211 12.05 20.61 -21.94
CA VAL A 211 10.90 21.47 -22.26
C VAL A 211 11.11 22.91 -21.77
N THR A 212 11.66 23.09 -20.58
CA THR A 212 11.86 24.42 -19.98
C THR A 212 13.18 25.07 -20.36
N GLY A 213 14.11 24.32 -20.96
CA GLY A 213 15.47 24.77 -21.27
C GLY A 213 16.43 24.75 -20.07
N ILE A 214 15.95 24.53 -18.84
CA ILE A 214 16.73 24.55 -17.61
C ILE A 214 16.37 23.35 -16.76
N LYS A 215 17.39 22.57 -16.34
CA LYS A 215 17.15 21.49 -15.37
C LYS A 215 16.77 22.07 -14.00
N PRO A 216 15.79 21.46 -13.32
CA PRO A 216 15.38 21.93 -12.00
C PRO A 216 16.50 21.75 -10.98
N SER A 217 16.58 22.64 -10.00
CA SER A 217 17.45 22.50 -8.84
C SER A 217 16.81 21.52 -7.85
N ILE A 218 17.48 20.38 -7.63
CA ILE A 218 17.01 19.36 -6.71
C ILE A 218 17.59 19.60 -5.32
N CYS A 219 16.75 19.48 -4.31
CA CYS A 219 17.19 19.51 -2.91
C CYS A 219 17.78 18.15 -2.52
N ASP A 220 19.11 18.06 -2.45
CA ASP A 220 19.81 16.82 -2.10
C ASP A 220 19.86 16.54 -0.59
N ASN A 221 19.66 17.58 0.24
CA ASN A 221 19.79 17.52 1.70
C ASN A 221 18.42 17.53 2.40
N THR A 222 17.46 16.79 1.87
CA THR A 222 16.08 16.77 2.43
C THR A 222 16.05 16.34 3.89
N ASP A 223 16.86 15.35 4.30
CA ASP A 223 16.92 14.88 5.69
C ASP A 223 17.35 15.98 6.65
N THR A 224 18.40 16.75 6.30
CA THR A 224 18.87 17.88 7.12
C THR A 224 17.80 18.97 7.18
N LEU A 225 17.18 19.29 6.05
CA LEU A 225 16.10 20.27 5.97
C LEU A 225 14.91 19.89 6.89
N PHE A 226 14.54 18.62 6.93
CA PHE A 226 13.47 18.15 7.83
C PHE A 226 13.86 18.28 9.30
N VAL A 227 15.10 17.94 9.67
CA VAL A 227 15.61 18.11 11.03
C VAL A 227 15.55 19.58 11.45
N ASP A 228 16.01 20.50 10.59
CA ASP A 228 15.98 21.93 10.86
C ASP A 228 14.55 22.46 10.98
N ILE A 229 13.65 22.06 10.10
CA ILE A 229 12.23 22.43 10.16
C ILE A 229 11.60 21.93 11.45
N TYR A 230 11.86 20.70 11.83
CA TYR A 230 11.33 20.09 13.05
C TYR A 230 11.82 20.86 14.30
N HIS A 231 13.12 21.12 14.42
CA HIS A 231 13.69 21.88 15.54
C HIS A 231 13.16 23.32 15.59
N ASN A 232 13.03 24.00 14.45
CA ASN A 232 12.43 25.33 14.39
C ASN A 232 10.94 25.35 14.77
N LEU A 233 10.22 24.24 14.53
CA LEU A 233 8.83 24.10 14.98
C LEU A 233 8.75 23.85 16.47
N LEU A 234 9.71 23.15 17.07
CA LEU A 234 9.77 22.91 18.52
C LEU A 234 9.95 24.19 19.35
N GLU A 235 10.46 25.28 18.76
CA GLU A 235 10.48 26.59 19.42
C GLU A 235 9.06 27.16 19.65
N LYS A 236 8.03 26.60 18.98
CA LYS A 236 6.64 26.98 19.18
C LYS A 236 6.00 26.14 20.28
N PRO A 237 5.49 26.75 21.36
CA PRO A 237 4.88 25.99 22.47
C PRO A 237 3.77 25.04 22.03
N ASP A 238 2.89 25.47 21.12
CA ASP A 238 1.77 24.65 20.65
C ASP A 238 2.22 23.40 19.91
N PHE A 239 3.29 23.47 19.11
CA PHE A 239 3.83 22.32 18.40
C PHE A 239 4.50 21.35 19.38
N LYS A 240 5.30 21.87 20.31
CA LYS A 240 5.92 21.07 21.38
C LYS A 240 4.86 20.34 22.21
N LYS A 241 3.79 21.05 22.60
CA LYS A 241 2.64 20.46 23.29
C LYS A 241 2.00 19.34 22.50
N SER A 242 1.78 19.53 21.19
CA SER A 242 1.19 18.49 20.32
C SER A 242 2.07 17.24 20.22
N ILE A 243 3.40 17.40 20.22
CA ILE A 243 4.33 16.25 20.27
C ILE A 243 4.17 15.49 21.59
N MET A 244 4.13 16.23 22.72
CA MET A 244 3.95 15.61 24.03
C MET A 244 2.61 14.87 24.13
N GLU A 245 1.52 15.49 23.67
CA GLU A 245 0.18 14.90 23.62
C GLU A 245 0.15 13.62 22.76
N TYR A 246 0.87 13.63 21.62
CA TYR A 246 1.04 12.44 20.80
C TYR A 246 1.68 11.28 21.57
N PHE A 247 2.78 11.54 22.28
CA PHE A 247 3.50 10.50 23.01
C PHE A 247 2.72 9.99 24.23
N VAL A 248 1.95 10.85 24.87
CA VAL A 248 1.18 10.48 26.07
C VAL A 248 -0.13 9.79 25.71
N ASP A 249 -0.88 10.32 24.73
CA ASP A 249 -2.26 9.89 24.48
C ASP A 249 -2.42 8.99 23.26
N TYR A 250 -1.51 9.14 22.26
CA TYR A 250 -1.71 8.50 20.96
C TYR A 250 -0.63 7.52 20.52
N GLN A 251 0.50 7.43 21.23
CA GLN A 251 1.58 6.51 20.79
C GLN A 251 1.18 5.04 20.89
N ILE A 252 0.25 4.71 21.76
CA ILE A 252 -0.20 3.35 21.99
C ILE A 252 -1.72 3.29 21.80
N ASN A 253 -2.17 2.63 20.74
CA ASN A 253 -3.58 2.36 20.48
C ASN A 253 -3.90 0.94 21.00
N GLU A 254 -4.97 0.81 21.78
CA GLU A 254 -5.42 -0.45 22.39
C GLU A 254 -5.64 -1.56 21.34
N ALA A 255 -6.17 -1.21 20.15
CA ALA A 255 -6.39 -2.15 19.05
C ALA A 255 -5.08 -2.66 18.42
N ASP A 256 -4.08 -1.81 18.26
CA ASP A 256 -2.74 -2.19 17.77
C ASP A 256 -1.99 -3.04 18.81
N TRP A 257 -2.26 -2.79 20.08
CA TRP A 257 -1.74 -3.58 21.18
C TRP A 257 -2.32 -5.00 21.20
N GLU A 258 -3.64 -5.16 21.08
CA GLU A 258 -4.28 -6.48 21.01
C GLU A 258 -3.79 -7.28 19.80
N LYS A 259 -3.64 -6.66 18.65
CA LYS A 259 -3.10 -7.29 17.45
C LYS A 259 -1.64 -7.72 17.65
N ARG A 260 -0.77 -6.86 18.16
CA ARG A 260 0.64 -7.18 18.47
C ARG A 260 0.78 -8.20 19.59
N LYS A 261 -0.12 -8.18 20.57
CA LYS A 261 -0.18 -9.16 21.66
C LYS A 261 -0.56 -10.54 21.13
N ASN A 262 -1.50 -10.62 20.18
CA ASN A 262 -1.89 -11.87 19.54
C ASN A 262 -0.79 -12.41 18.61
N GLU A 263 -0.18 -11.57 17.79
CA GLU A 263 0.96 -11.93 16.93
C GLU A 263 2.19 -12.39 17.74
N ARG A 264 2.45 -11.81 18.93
CA ARG A 264 3.53 -12.24 19.83
C ARG A 264 3.18 -13.46 20.68
N ARG A 265 1.90 -13.69 21.00
CA ARG A 265 1.46 -14.92 21.71
C ARG A 265 1.69 -16.18 20.89
N GLU A 266 1.54 -16.10 19.56
CA GLU A 266 1.88 -17.21 18.66
C GLU A 266 3.39 -17.48 18.59
N GLN A 267 4.23 -16.48 18.89
CA GLN A 267 5.70 -16.57 18.81
C GLN A 267 6.41 -16.83 20.16
N LEU A 268 5.76 -16.65 21.29
CA LEU A 268 6.37 -16.77 22.62
C LEU A 268 5.56 -17.75 23.48
N SER A 269 6.19 -18.90 23.82
CA SER A 269 5.66 -19.83 24.80
C SER A 269 5.19 -19.12 26.07
N GLU A 270 4.10 -19.61 26.67
CA GLU A 270 3.23 -19.11 27.75
C GLU A 270 3.89 -18.52 29.02
N GLN A 271 5.19 -18.33 29.10
CA GLN A 271 5.88 -18.02 30.36
C GLN A 271 6.42 -16.58 30.51
N LYS A 272 6.29 -15.70 29.54
CA LYS A 272 6.73 -14.30 29.72
C LYS A 272 5.56 -13.33 29.67
N LYS A 273 5.12 -12.84 30.85
CA LYS A 273 4.25 -11.66 30.94
C LYS A 273 4.92 -10.50 30.24
N ILE A 274 4.21 -9.87 29.30
CA ILE A 274 4.70 -8.70 28.59
C ILE A 274 4.73 -7.54 29.59
N GLN A 275 5.92 -7.00 29.83
CA GLN A 275 6.13 -5.81 30.64
C GLN A 275 6.41 -4.62 29.72
N LEU A 276 5.70 -3.53 29.94
CA LEU A 276 5.90 -2.26 29.23
C LEU A 276 6.93 -1.42 29.99
N LYS A 277 7.90 -0.87 29.26
CA LYS A 277 8.85 0.05 29.85
C LYS A 277 8.16 1.41 30.07
N ALA A 278 8.13 1.91 31.30
CA ALA A 278 7.69 3.27 31.57
C ALA A 278 8.64 4.29 30.92
N MET A 279 8.13 5.45 30.52
CA MET A 279 8.94 6.51 29.91
C MET A 279 9.96 7.08 30.90
N PHE A 280 9.60 7.15 32.17
CA PHE A 280 10.40 7.76 33.23
C PHE A 280 10.83 6.75 34.28
N PRO A 281 12.01 6.97 34.89
CA PRO A 281 12.44 6.19 36.03
C PRO A 281 11.60 6.48 37.27
N ASP A 282 11.66 5.61 38.26
CA ASP A 282 11.16 5.84 39.60
C ASP A 282 12.02 6.90 40.37
N MET A 283 11.65 7.15 41.62
CA MET A 283 12.37 8.11 42.47
C MET A 283 13.84 7.74 42.72
N ASP A 284 14.23 6.48 42.56
CA ASP A 284 15.59 5.98 42.72
C ASP A 284 16.39 5.98 41.41
N GLY A 285 15.80 6.48 40.30
CA GLY A 285 16.40 6.48 38.97
C GLY A 285 16.35 5.10 38.27
N ARG A 286 15.54 4.15 38.75
CA ARG A 286 15.42 2.80 38.18
C ARG A 286 14.42 2.80 37.04
N THR A 287 14.76 2.05 35.99
CA THR A 287 13.80 1.81 34.91
C THR A 287 12.63 1.00 35.43
N VAL A 288 11.42 1.53 35.28
CA VAL A 288 10.16 0.89 35.68
C VAL A 288 9.59 0.11 34.51
N TYR A 289 9.13 -1.11 34.79
CA TYR A 289 8.38 -1.95 33.85
C TYR A 289 6.99 -2.19 34.40
N VAL A 290 5.98 -1.68 33.71
CA VAL A 290 4.57 -1.72 34.13
C VAL A 290 3.80 -2.83 33.41
N LYS A 291 2.66 -3.20 33.97
CA LYS A 291 1.82 -4.31 33.48
C LYS A 291 0.79 -3.88 32.44
N SER A 292 0.44 -2.60 32.40
CA SER A 292 -0.56 -2.04 31.49
C SER A 292 -0.14 -0.68 30.93
N GLU A 293 -0.78 -0.28 29.82
CA GLU A 293 -0.61 1.04 29.22
C GLU A 293 -1.16 2.15 30.12
N GLN A 294 -2.24 1.86 30.83
CA GLN A 294 -2.83 2.81 31.77
C GLN A 294 -1.88 3.09 32.94
N GLU A 295 -1.20 2.09 33.46
CA GLU A 295 -0.13 2.29 34.46
C GLU A 295 1.06 3.05 33.89
N GLN A 296 1.41 2.84 32.61
CA GLN A 296 2.46 3.62 31.93
C GLN A 296 2.10 5.11 31.86
N LYS A 297 0.84 5.44 31.55
CA LYS A 297 0.32 6.82 31.57
C LYS A 297 0.33 7.41 32.98
N ILE A 298 -0.05 6.63 33.99
CA ILE A 298 0.03 7.07 35.39
C ILE A 298 1.46 7.42 35.78
N CYS A 299 2.44 6.56 35.44
CA CYS A 299 3.88 6.87 35.66
C CYS A 299 4.26 8.21 35.02
N PHE A 300 3.83 8.44 33.78
CA PHE A 300 4.09 9.69 33.06
C PHE A 300 3.48 10.89 33.80
N VAL A 301 2.20 10.80 34.19
CA VAL A 301 1.50 11.87 34.90
C VAL A 301 2.15 12.17 36.24
N LEU A 302 2.45 11.14 37.06
CA LEU A 302 3.15 11.34 38.34
C LEU A 302 4.50 12.04 38.16
N SER A 303 5.29 11.60 37.17
CA SER A 303 6.57 12.23 36.82
C SER A 303 6.40 13.67 36.33
N SER A 304 5.36 13.96 35.53
CA SER A 304 5.06 15.30 35.02
C SER A 304 4.62 16.28 36.12
N LEU A 305 3.96 15.75 37.16
CA LEU A 305 3.57 16.48 38.35
C LEU A 305 4.71 16.60 39.38
N GLY A 306 5.91 16.06 39.07
CA GLY A 306 7.05 16.07 39.96
C GLY A 306 6.92 15.21 41.22
N VAL A 307 5.99 14.24 41.16
CA VAL A 307 5.69 13.35 42.29
C VAL A 307 6.71 12.23 42.36
N LYS A 308 7.25 11.97 43.54
CA LYS A 308 8.18 10.87 43.80
C LYS A 308 7.41 9.58 44.06
N PHE A 309 7.69 8.52 43.32
CA PHE A 309 7.00 7.24 43.46
C PHE A 309 7.93 6.04 43.24
N ARG A 310 7.51 4.88 43.76
CA ARG A 310 8.02 3.55 43.40
C ARG A 310 6.89 2.68 42.89
N TYR A 311 7.17 1.84 41.94
CA TYR A 311 6.21 0.94 41.32
C TYR A 311 6.30 -0.46 41.94
N GLU A 312 5.14 -1.07 42.28
CA GLU A 312 5.02 -2.42 42.89
C GLU A 312 5.95 -2.69 44.07
N GLU A 313 6.15 -1.70 44.93
CA GLU A 313 6.89 -1.88 46.15
C GLU A 313 6.04 -2.68 47.19
N PRO A 314 6.62 -3.65 47.93
CA PRO A 314 5.87 -4.35 48.93
C PRO A 314 5.21 -3.43 49.97
N TYR A 315 3.94 -3.70 50.26
CA TYR A 315 3.21 -2.98 51.29
C TYR A 315 3.91 -3.12 52.64
N GLU A 316 3.90 -2.06 53.45
CA GLU A 316 4.63 -2.01 54.72
C GLU A 316 4.14 -3.01 55.78
N HIS A 317 2.90 -3.49 55.64
CA HIS A 317 2.34 -4.51 56.52
C HIS A 317 2.34 -5.89 55.86
N GLN A 318 2.66 -6.93 56.67
CA GLN A 318 2.62 -8.32 56.19
C GLN A 318 1.18 -8.77 55.97
N LEU A 319 0.81 -9.02 54.73
CA LEU A 319 -0.54 -9.48 54.35
C LEU A 319 -0.54 -10.83 53.63
N ALA A 320 0.63 -11.47 53.50
CA ALA A 320 0.71 -12.81 52.92
C ALA A 320 0.04 -13.82 53.83
N ASP A 321 -0.89 -14.61 53.26
CA ASP A 321 -1.58 -15.73 53.92
C ASP A 321 -1.64 -16.92 52.96
N GLU A 322 -2.38 -17.98 53.33
CA GLU A 322 -2.53 -19.18 52.49
C GLU A 322 -3.20 -18.89 51.12
N MET A 323 -3.98 -17.83 51.05
CA MET A 323 -4.77 -17.44 49.86
C MET A 323 -4.14 -16.32 49.05
N HIS A 324 -3.32 -15.45 49.68
CA HIS A 324 -2.79 -14.26 49.09
C HIS A 324 -1.27 -14.17 49.26
N SER A 325 -0.58 -13.81 48.18
CA SER A 325 0.83 -13.40 48.25
C SER A 325 0.95 -12.02 48.92
N GLN A 326 2.19 -11.63 49.31
CA GLN A 326 2.43 -10.30 49.84
C GLN A 326 1.91 -9.23 48.88
N TYR A 327 1.13 -8.31 49.41
CA TYR A 327 0.53 -7.23 48.67
C TYR A 327 1.58 -6.21 48.27
N CYS A 328 1.55 -5.85 46.99
CA CYS A 328 2.34 -4.78 46.40
C CYS A 328 1.38 -3.81 45.70
N PRO A 329 1.11 -2.63 46.28
CA PRO A 329 0.35 -1.58 45.62
C PRO A 329 0.99 -1.18 44.28
N ASP A 330 0.20 -0.78 43.31
CA ASP A 330 0.73 -0.38 42.00
C ASP A 330 1.75 0.74 42.15
N PHE A 331 1.44 1.74 42.97
CA PHE A 331 2.37 2.87 43.24
C PHE A 331 2.43 3.19 44.73
N SER A 332 3.64 3.36 45.25
CA SER A 332 3.94 3.99 46.54
C SER A 332 4.44 5.40 46.30
N ILE A 333 3.74 6.39 46.83
CA ILE A 333 4.05 7.83 46.64
C ILE A 333 4.66 8.37 47.89
N TYR A 334 5.79 9.10 47.76
CA TYR A 334 6.57 9.65 48.87
C TYR A 334 6.64 11.17 48.81
N PHE A 335 6.40 11.82 49.93
CA PHE A 335 6.51 13.26 50.06
C PHE A 335 6.85 13.69 51.47
N GLU A 336 7.46 14.90 51.61
CA GLU A 336 7.79 15.49 52.89
C GLU A 336 6.64 16.38 53.35
N GLN A 337 6.18 16.18 54.60
CA GLN A 337 5.22 17.05 55.25
C GLN A 337 5.67 17.31 56.68
N GLU A 338 5.84 18.57 57.08
CA GLU A 338 6.30 18.99 58.42
C GLU A 338 7.61 18.33 58.85
N GLY A 339 8.53 18.08 57.89
CA GLY A 339 9.81 17.43 58.17
C GLY A 339 9.77 15.92 58.35
N VAL A 340 8.63 15.30 58.05
CA VAL A 340 8.44 13.83 58.09
C VAL A 340 8.14 13.33 56.70
N THR A 341 8.87 12.27 56.29
CA THR A 341 8.56 11.57 55.03
C THR A 341 7.29 10.77 55.20
N LYS A 342 6.26 11.11 54.46
CA LYS A 342 5.01 10.38 54.37
C LYS A 342 4.99 9.45 53.18
N ARG A 343 4.27 8.32 53.31
CA ARG A 343 4.01 7.34 52.24
C ARG A 343 2.52 7.18 52.10
N ILE A 344 2.01 7.28 50.88
CA ILE A 344 0.64 6.98 50.50
C ILE A 344 0.66 6.03 49.29
N TYR A 345 -0.48 5.44 48.97
CA TYR A 345 -0.57 4.42 47.94
C TYR A 345 -1.56 4.82 46.86
N LEU A 346 -1.30 4.38 45.65
CA LEU A 346 -2.20 4.54 44.51
C LEU A 346 -2.38 3.17 43.84
N GLU A 347 -3.62 2.79 43.65
CA GLU A 347 -4.04 1.59 42.91
C GLU A 347 -4.79 2.00 41.64
N HIS A 348 -4.50 1.28 40.58
CA HIS A 348 -5.23 1.42 39.31
C HIS A 348 -6.02 0.17 39.02
N PHE A 349 -7.36 0.27 38.98
CA PHE A 349 -8.23 -0.86 38.73
C PHE A 349 -8.68 -0.91 37.27
N GLY A 350 -8.46 -2.04 36.59
CA GLY A 350 -8.86 -2.29 35.20
C GLY A 350 -10.36 -2.54 35.04
N VAL A 351 -11.21 -1.69 35.63
CA VAL A 351 -12.67 -1.78 35.56
C VAL A 351 -13.28 -0.53 34.96
N ASP A 352 -14.43 -0.70 34.30
CA ASP A 352 -15.21 0.40 33.74
C ASP A 352 -16.05 1.14 34.82
N GLU A 353 -16.90 2.09 34.41
CA GLU A 353 -17.79 2.86 35.27
C GLU A 353 -18.83 2.02 36.02
N HIS A 354 -19.09 0.79 35.54
CA HIS A 354 -20.01 -0.17 36.18
C HIS A 354 -19.25 -1.21 37.00
N SER A 355 -17.95 -1.01 37.24
CA SER A 355 -17.06 -1.97 37.93
C SER A 355 -16.93 -3.32 37.24
N LEU A 356 -17.04 -3.34 35.90
CA LEU A 356 -16.90 -4.54 35.08
C LEU A 356 -15.50 -4.64 34.49
N VAL A 357 -14.94 -5.85 34.48
CA VAL A 357 -13.67 -6.12 33.81
C VAL A 357 -13.86 -6.24 32.30
N PRO A 358 -12.84 -5.94 31.47
CA PRO A 358 -12.89 -6.20 30.03
C PRO A 358 -13.13 -7.68 29.70
N ALA A 359 -13.91 -7.97 28.65
CA ALA A 359 -14.28 -9.33 28.26
C ALA A 359 -13.07 -10.28 28.01
N TRP A 360 -11.93 -9.74 27.59
CA TRP A 360 -10.70 -10.52 27.38
C TRP A 360 -10.13 -11.06 28.70
N PHE A 361 -10.35 -10.38 29.83
CA PHE A 361 -9.83 -10.81 31.14
C PHE A 361 -10.42 -12.16 31.60
N ALA A 362 -11.70 -12.40 31.31
CA ALA A 362 -12.34 -13.68 31.59
C ALA A 362 -11.78 -14.80 30.70
N ARG A 363 -11.57 -14.53 29.40
CA ARG A 363 -10.98 -15.48 28.44
C ARG A 363 -9.55 -15.89 28.81
N ASP A 364 -8.74 -14.93 29.20
CA ASP A 364 -7.32 -15.17 29.56
C ASP A 364 -7.18 -16.04 30.83
N LYS A 365 -8.20 -16.05 31.68
CA LYS A 365 -8.21 -16.85 32.94
C LYS A 365 -9.03 -18.13 32.86
N ASN A 366 -9.62 -18.42 31.71
CA ASN A 366 -10.48 -19.58 31.48
C ASN A 366 -11.66 -19.64 32.46
N MET A 367 -12.28 -18.49 32.76
CA MET A 367 -13.38 -18.30 33.68
C MET A 367 -14.59 -17.74 32.95
N THR A 368 -15.78 -17.90 33.51
CA THR A 368 -16.96 -17.17 33.04
C THR A 368 -16.78 -15.67 33.30
N TYR A 369 -17.50 -14.84 32.55
CA TYR A 369 -17.42 -13.39 32.72
C TYR A 369 -17.89 -12.93 34.11
N GLU A 370 -18.90 -13.57 34.63
CA GLU A 370 -19.44 -13.30 35.98
C GLU A 370 -18.42 -13.68 37.09
N GLU A 371 -17.81 -14.86 37.00
CA GLU A 371 -16.76 -15.30 37.95
C GLU A 371 -15.54 -14.36 37.91
N ALA A 372 -15.15 -13.91 36.70
CA ALA A 372 -14.03 -13.01 36.55
C ALA A 372 -14.30 -11.64 37.18
N ASN A 373 -15.52 -11.08 36.97
CA ASN A 373 -15.95 -9.83 37.62
C ASN A 373 -16.01 -9.96 39.13
N GLN A 374 -16.62 -11.03 39.65
CA GLN A 374 -16.73 -11.25 41.09
C GLN A 374 -15.35 -11.32 41.73
N LYS A 375 -14.48 -12.19 41.21
CA LYS A 375 -13.12 -12.37 41.74
C LYS A 375 -12.28 -11.08 41.71
N TYR A 376 -12.43 -10.28 40.67
CA TYR A 376 -11.70 -9.00 40.54
C TYR A 376 -12.20 -7.99 41.59
N ASN A 377 -13.52 -7.86 41.75
CA ASN A 377 -14.14 -6.96 42.72
C ASN A 377 -13.91 -7.39 44.18
N ASP A 378 -13.83 -8.71 44.45
CA ASP A 378 -13.43 -9.22 45.76
C ASP A 378 -11.98 -8.80 46.07
N GLY A 379 -11.09 -8.85 45.08
CA GLY A 379 -9.72 -8.36 45.20
C GLY A 379 -9.64 -6.84 45.46
N ILE A 380 -10.46 -6.02 44.80
CA ILE A 380 -10.58 -4.59 45.08
C ILE A 380 -11.02 -4.33 46.51
N THR A 381 -12.04 -5.06 46.94
CA THR A 381 -12.61 -4.93 48.29
C THR A 381 -11.56 -5.32 49.36
N TRP A 382 -10.83 -6.40 49.14
CA TRP A 382 -9.76 -6.85 50.03
C TRP A 382 -8.64 -5.81 50.14
N LYS A 383 -8.17 -5.23 49.03
CA LYS A 383 -7.14 -4.17 49.02
C LYS A 383 -7.60 -2.94 49.81
N LYS A 384 -8.81 -2.47 49.57
CA LYS A 384 -9.39 -1.30 50.29
C LYS A 384 -9.49 -1.58 51.81
N ALA A 385 -10.00 -2.75 52.18
CA ALA A 385 -10.11 -3.16 53.60
C ALA A 385 -8.74 -3.27 54.28
N ALA A 386 -7.69 -3.66 53.56
CA ALA A 386 -6.33 -3.71 54.10
C ALA A 386 -5.84 -2.30 54.47
N HIS A 387 -6.03 -1.31 53.57
CA HIS A 387 -5.64 0.07 53.86
C HIS A 387 -6.45 0.70 55.00
N GLU A 388 -7.75 0.42 55.04
CA GLU A 388 -8.62 0.88 56.13
C GLU A 388 -8.20 0.28 57.48
N LYS A 389 -7.93 -1.02 57.53
CA LYS A 389 -7.48 -1.73 58.73
C LYS A 389 -6.20 -1.15 59.34
N PHE A 390 -5.25 -0.75 58.50
CA PHE A 390 -3.96 -0.24 58.94
C PHE A 390 -3.87 1.31 58.94
N GLY A 391 -4.97 1.97 58.56
CA GLY A 391 -5.04 3.44 58.56
C GLY A 391 -4.12 4.10 57.55
N THR A 392 -3.77 3.39 56.47
CA THR A 392 -2.93 3.94 55.39
C THR A 392 -3.77 4.57 54.27
N GLN A 393 -3.27 5.65 53.67
CA GLN A 393 -3.99 6.39 52.65
C GLN A 393 -3.88 5.70 51.31
N LEU A 394 -5.03 5.36 50.70
CA LEU A 394 -5.13 4.78 49.37
C LEU A 394 -5.84 5.74 48.41
N LEU A 395 -5.18 6.10 47.32
CA LEU A 395 -5.77 6.74 46.16
C LEU A 395 -6.16 5.68 45.14
N VAL A 396 -7.24 5.93 44.39
CA VAL A 396 -7.78 4.96 43.45
C VAL A 396 -8.06 5.65 42.12
N THR A 397 -7.61 5.01 41.05
CA THR A 397 -7.99 5.28 39.67
C THR A 397 -8.56 4.02 39.01
N SER A 398 -9.32 4.17 37.94
CA SER A 398 -9.89 3.05 37.19
C SER A 398 -9.77 3.28 35.68
N SER A 399 -10.04 2.24 34.89
CA SER A 399 -10.08 2.37 33.44
C SER A 399 -11.14 3.40 32.96
N ALA A 400 -12.19 3.63 33.74
CA ALA A 400 -13.17 4.67 33.45
C ALA A 400 -12.59 6.10 33.47
N ASP A 401 -11.51 6.33 34.23
CA ASP A 401 -10.85 7.64 34.34
C ASP A 401 -9.97 7.96 33.10
N PHE A 402 -9.82 7.00 32.17
CA PHE A 402 -8.95 7.16 30.98
C PHE A 402 -9.69 7.58 29.70
N HIS A 403 -10.99 7.77 29.73
CA HIS A 403 -11.71 8.41 28.63
C HIS A 403 -11.42 9.90 28.64
N TYR A 404 -10.59 10.33 27.69
CA TYR A 404 -10.25 11.71 27.33
C TYR A 404 -9.66 12.62 28.41
N SER A 405 -8.45 13.03 28.20
CA SER A 405 -7.73 14.17 28.79
C SER A 405 -7.64 14.28 30.32
N ASP A 406 -8.26 13.39 31.10
CA ASP A 406 -8.50 13.75 32.49
C ASP A 406 -7.84 12.91 33.56
N ILE A 407 -7.08 11.86 33.21
CA ILE A 407 -6.27 11.15 34.22
C ILE A 407 -5.27 12.10 34.91
N ARG A 408 -4.73 13.10 34.20
CA ARG A 408 -3.85 14.13 34.79
C ARG A 408 -4.59 15.01 35.78
N ASN A 409 -5.78 15.52 35.39
CA ASN A 409 -6.60 16.36 36.28
C ASN A 409 -7.14 15.54 37.45
N LYS A 410 -7.52 14.29 37.22
CA LYS A 410 -7.96 13.36 38.27
C LYS A 410 -6.84 13.10 39.28
N LEU A 411 -5.67 12.71 38.82
CA LEU A 411 -4.51 12.45 39.69
C LEU A 411 -4.09 13.72 40.43
N ARG A 412 -4.04 14.86 39.75
CA ARG A 412 -3.73 16.15 40.39
C ARG A 412 -4.69 16.41 41.53
N LYS A 413 -6.00 16.31 41.30
CA LYS A 413 -7.01 16.50 42.34
C LYS A 413 -6.84 15.52 43.49
N LEU A 414 -6.65 14.24 43.22
CA LEU A 414 -6.45 13.23 44.27
C LEU A 414 -5.20 13.50 45.10
N LEU A 415 -4.11 13.98 44.49
CA LEU A 415 -2.86 14.30 45.16
C LEU A 415 -2.99 15.59 45.99
N ASP A 416 -3.65 16.62 45.43
CA ASP A 416 -3.94 17.90 46.14
C ASP A 416 -4.81 17.67 47.37
N ASP A 417 -5.87 16.83 47.25
CA ASP A 417 -6.82 16.50 48.33
C ASP A 417 -6.10 15.86 49.55
N VAL A 418 -4.99 15.16 49.31
CA VAL A 418 -4.20 14.51 50.38
C VAL A 418 -2.90 15.30 50.75
N GLY A 419 -2.71 16.46 50.17
CA GLY A 419 -1.60 17.37 50.49
C GLY A 419 -0.22 16.95 49.95
N VAL A 420 -0.18 16.17 48.86
CA VAL A 420 1.07 15.86 48.15
C VAL A 420 1.56 17.09 47.41
N PRO A 421 2.80 17.56 47.66
CA PRO A 421 3.35 18.71 46.94
C PRO A 421 3.49 18.41 45.44
N ILE A 422 2.91 19.26 44.62
CA ILE A 422 3.00 19.15 43.15
C ILE A 422 4.01 20.22 42.66
N GLN A 423 5.02 19.75 41.94
CA GLN A 423 5.99 20.58 41.22
C GLN A 423 5.94 20.23 39.74
N GLU A 424 5.00 20.86 39.03
CA GLU A 424 4.82 20.56 37.60
C GLU A 424 6.10 20.88 36.82
N LYS A 425 6.56 19.91 36.03
CA LYS A 425 7.61 20.13 35.05
C LYS A 425 7.04 20.90 33.88
N ASN A 426 7.85 21.85 33.37
CA ASN A 426 7.46 22.58 32.18
C ASN A 426 7.56 21.71 30.93
N ASP A 427 6.95 22.16 29.82
CA ASP A 427 6.91 21.40 28.56
C ASP A 427 8.30 21.11 27.97
N GLU A 428 9.30 21.93 28.30
CA GLU A 428 10.68 21.73 27.85
C GLU A 428 11.36 20.58 28.60
N GLU A 429 11.24 20.57 29.92
CA GLU A 429 11.74 19.48 30.76
C GLU A 429 11.05 18.14 30.42
N LEU A 430 9.75 18.17 30.13
CA LEU A 430 9.01 16.98 29.72
C LEU A 430 9.44 16.48 28.33
N TYR A 431 9.61 17.40 27.39
CA TYR A 431 10.06 17.06 26.05
C TYR A 431 11.45 16.42 26.08
N ASP A 432 12.40 17.03 26.78
CA ASP A 432 13.76 16.52 26.90
C ASP A 432 13.84 15.13 27.58
N LEU A 433 12.87 14.82 28.43
CA LEU A 433 12.76 13.50 29.04
C LEU A 433 12.22 12.45 28.06
N VAL A 434 11.25 12.81 27.21
CA VAL A 434 10.61 11.89 26.23
C VAL A 434 11.45 11.73 24.98
N LEU A 435 11.93 12.84 24.44
CA LEU A 435 12.69 12.91 23.18
C LEU A 435 13.96 13.74 23.36
N PRO A 436 14.97 13.24 24.10
CA PRO A 436 16.22 13.96 24.25
C PRO A 436 16.81 14.32 22.90
N LYS A 437 17.23 15.57 22.72
CA LYS A 437 17.80 16.08 21.47
C LYS A 437 18.96 15.20 20.99
N GLY A 438 18.94 14.78 19.74
CA GLY A 438 19.92 13.88 19.11
C GLY A 438 19.78 12.41 19.49
N SER A 439 18.76 12.04 20.31
CA SER A 439 18.50 10.66 20.72
C SER A 439 18.06 9.78 19.55
N LYS A 440 18.14 8.45 19.75
CA LYS A 440 17.60 7.48 18.78
C LYS A 440 16.08 7.63 18.60
N GLN A 441 15.38 7.97 19.67
CA GLN A 441 13.93 8.16 19.70
C GLN A 441 13.53 9.38 18.86
N GLU A 442 14.20 10.52 19.06
CA GLU A 442 13.95 11.73 18.27
C GLU A 442 14.22 11.48 16.79
N LYS A 443 15.35 10.86 16.45
CA LYS A 443 15.68 10.51 15.05
C LYS A 443 14.65 9.57 14.43
N ALA A 444 14.16 8.60 15.18
CA ALA A 444 13.10 7.69 14.72
C ALA A 444 11.78 8.44 14.48
N PHE A 445 11.43 9.37 15.36
CA PHE A 445 10.24 10.19 15.22
C PHE A 445 10.32 11.13 14.01
N ILE A 446 11.44 11.84 13.83
CA ILE A 446 11.66 12.68 12.65
C ILE A 446 11.55 11.84 11.38
N ARG A 447 12.15 10.64 11.36
CA ARG A 447 12.03 9.72 10.22
C ARG A 447 10.58 9.33 9.92
N LEU A 448 9.74 9.11 10.95
CA LEU A 448 8.32 8.86 10.78
C LEU A 448 7.63 10.05 10.09
N VAL A 449 7.94 11.27 10.50
CA VAL A 449 7.40 12.50 9.90
C VAL A 449 7.83 12.65 8.44
N VAL A 450 9.12 12.41 8.14
CA VAL A 450 9.65 12.41 6.77
C VAL A 450 8.94 11.37 5.89
N THR A 451 8.79 10.15 6.42
CA THR A 451 8.07 9.07 5.71
C THR A 451 6.64 9.49 5.38
N PHE A 452 5.94 10.11 6.32
CA PHE A 452 4.58 10.60 6.07
C PHE A 452 4.54 11.63 4.94
N VAL A 453 5.42 12.63 4.95
CA VAL A 453 5.49 13.65 3.89
C VAL A 453 5.74 13.00 2.52
N THR A 454 6.68 12.05 2.47
CA THR A 454 6.98 11.29 1.25
C THR A 454 5.77 10.50 0.76
N LEU A 455 5.07 9.81 1.67
CA LEU A 455 3.87 9.02 1.34
C LEU A 455 2.72 9.91 0.81
N VAL A 456 2.47 11.05 1.43
CA VAL A 456 1.44 12.00 0.98
C VAL A 456 1.76 12.50 -0.42
N LYS A 457 3.00 12.94 -0.67
CA LYS A 457 3.41 13.43 -2.00
C LYS A 457 3.34 12.33 -3.06
N SER A 458 3.89 11.14 -2.79
CA SER A 458 3.92 10.03 -3.75
C SER A 458 2.54 9.40 -4.01
N SER A 459 1.59 9.55 -3.08
CA SER A 459 0.19 9.15 -3.28
C SER A 459 -0.62 10.14 -4.12
N CYS A 460 -0.03 11.29 -4.50
CA CYS A 460 -0.71 12.38 -5.19
C CYS A 460 -1.94 12.93 -4.44
N LYS A 461 -1.99 12.77 -3.11
CA LYS A 461 -3.07 13.29 -2.26
C LYS A 461 -2.64 14.58 -1.57
N SER A 462 -3.58 15.49 -1.38
CA SER A 462 -3.37 16.63 -0.50
C SER A 462 -3.49 16.21 0.98
N VAL A 463 -2.87 16.95 1.88
CA VAL A 463 -3.02 16.75 3.34
C VAL A 463 -4.49 16.83 3.75
N ASN A 464 -5.28 17.71 3.11
CA ASN A 464 -6.72 17.85 3.37
C ASN A 464 -7.51 16.59 2.98
N GLU A 465 -7.12 15.90 1.92
CA GLU A 465 -7.75 14.63 1.53
C GLU A 465 -7.41 13.52 2.53
N VAL A 466 -6.17 13.45 3.01
CA VAL A 466 -5.77 12.53 4.07
C VAL A 466 -6.55 12.78 5.35
N LEU A 467 -6.68 14.06 5.77
CA LEU A 467 -7.51 14.44 6.92
C LEU A 467 -8.98 14.04 6.75
N ARG A 468 -9.54 14.21 5.56
CA ARG A 468 -10.93 13.81 5.28
C ARG A 468 -11.10 12.29 5.38
N GLN A 469 -10.13 11.52 4.86
CA GLN A 469 -10.15 10.06 4.96
C GLN A 469 -10.08 9.60 6.42
N ALA A 470 -9.19 10.18 7.24
CA ALA A 470 -9.08 9.88 8.66
C ALA A 470 -10.38 10.21 9.42
N LYS A 471 -11.02 11.35 9.14
CA LYS A 471 -12.33 11.72 9.73
C LYS A 471 -13.44 10.77 9.32
N ASN A 472 -13.47 10.32 8.06
CA ASN A 472 -14.50 9.38 7.59
C ASN A 472 -14.33 7.97 8.19
N ALA A 473 -13.14 7.65 8.66
CA ALA A 473 -12.83 6.39 9.35
C ALA A 473 -12.98 6.48 10.88
N ASP A 474 -13.46 7.63 11.43
CA ASP A 474 -13.52 7.96 12.86
C ASP A 474 -12.17 7.73 13.59
N ASP A 475 -11.07 7.92 12.87
CA ASP A 475 -9.71 7.78 13.41
C ASP A 475 -9.20 9.12 13.96
N GLU A 476 -9.63 9.43 15.19
CA GLU A 476 -9.24 10.67 15.89
C GLU A 476 -7.74 10.82 16.08
N ARG A 477 -7.03 9.71 16.29
CA ARG A 477 -5.58 9.68 16.40
C ARG A 477 -4.91 10.17 15.11
N SER A 478 -5.32 9.59 13.97
CA SER A 478 -4.79 10.02 12.67
C SER A 478 -5.15 11.46 12.36
N VAL A 479 -6.37 11.91 12.70
CA VAL A 479 -6.77 13.31 12.55
C VAL A 479 -5.88 14.23 13.38
N PHE A 480 -5.63 13.89 14.65
CA PHE A 480 -4.78 14.68 15.54
C PHE A 480 -3.34 14.78 15.00
N ILE A 481 -2.73 13.63 14.67
CA ILE A 481 -1.34 13.56 14.21
C ILE A 481 -1.16 14.33 12.90
N VAL A 482 -2.04 14.09 11.94
CA VAL A 482 -1.95 14.75 10.63
C VAL A 482 -2.10 16.26 10.76
N LYS A 483 -3.09 16.73 11.52
CA LYS A 483 -3.38 18.16 11.67
C LYS A 483 -2.32 18.89 12.47
N ASN A 484 -1.88 18.34 13.62
CA ASN A 484 -1.09 19.06 14.61
C ASN A 484 0.41 18.83 14.46
N ILE A 485 0.83 17.74 13.82
CA ILE A 485 2.25 17.37 13.68
C ILE A 485 2.69 17.38 12.22
N PHE A 486 2.04 16.58 11.36
CA PHE A 486 2.51 16.39 10.00
C PHE A 486 2.23 17.58 9.09
N GLN A 487 1.04 18.17 9.15
CA GLN A 487 0.69 19.32 8.33
C GLN A 487 1.61 20.53 8.56
N PRO A 488 1.91 20.95 9.81
CA PRO A 488 2.86 22.05 10.05
C PRO A 488 4.25 21.82 9.48
N VAL A 489 4.75 20.56 9.53
CA VAL A 489 6.05 20.20 8.95
C VAL A 489 5.96 20.21 7.42
N TYR A 490 4.91 19.62 6.84
CA TYR A 490 4.68 19.59 5.39
C TYR A 490 4.62 20.99 4.78
N GLU A 491 3.83 21.89 5.36
CA GLU A 491 3.69 23.27 4.89
C GLU A 491 5.00 24.05 4.93
N ARG A 492 5.78 23.87 6.00
CA ARG A 492 7.12 24.49 6.09
C ARG A 492 8.10 23.90 5.11
N TYR A 493 8.06 22.60 4.89
CA TYR A 493 8.90 21.91 3.91
C TYR A 493 8.66 22.43 2.50
N VAL A 494 7.40 22.46 2.06
CA VAL A 494 7.03 22.99 0.75
C VAL A 494 7.44 24.46 0.60
N LYS A 495 7.23 25.27 1.65
CA LYS A 495 7.64 26.67 1.66
C LYS A 495 9.16 26.83 1.58
N ALA A 496 9.93 26.01 2.29
CA ALA A 496 11.39 26.06 2.27
C ALA A 496 11.94 25.73 0.89
N LEU A 497 11.45 24.68 0.24
CA LEU A 497 11.81 24.33 -1.13
C LEU A 497 11.50 25.48 -2.10
N SER A 498 10.29 26.03 -2.03
CA SER A 498 9.87 27.15 -2.89
C SER A 498 10.72 28.40 -2.69
N SER A 499 11.10 28.70 -1.44
CA SER A 499 11.94 29.88 -1.11
C SER A 499 13.35 29.78 -1.69
N CYS A 500 13.88 28.56 -1.85
CA CYS A 500 15.18 28.28 -2.44
C CYS A 500 15.10 28.02 -3.97
N ASN A 501 13.92 28.11 -4.56
CA ASN A 501 13.65 27.71 -5.94
C ASN A 501 14.15 26.28 -6.24
N GLN A 502 13.93 25.38 -5.28
CA GLN A 502 14.27 23.96 -5.35
C GLN A 502 13.03 23.10 -5.35
N ILE A 503 13.17 21.89 -5.85
CA ILE A 503 12.15 20.85 -5.78
C ILE A 503 12.77 19.56 -5.23
N ASP A 504 11.96 18.67 -4.69
CA ASP A 504 12.42 17.31 -4.38
C ASP A 504 12.17 16.35 -5.55
N PHE A 505 12.61 15.11 -5.38
CA PHE A 505 12.47 14.09 -6.42
C PHE A 505 11.01 13.75 -6.76
N THR A 506 10.11 13.79 -5.78
CA THR A 506 8.68 13.56 -6.03
C THR A 506 8.06 14.71 -6.81
N ASP A 507 8.42 15.97 -6.48
CA ASP A 507 8.01 17.14 -7.23
C ASP A 507 8.47 17.08 -8.70
N ALA A 508 9.68 16.56 -8.94
CA ALA A 508 10.18 16.39 -10.31
C ALA A 508 9.29 15.41 -11.11
N ILE A 509 8.86 14.29 -10.52
CA ILE A 509 7.94 13.36 -11.17
C ILE A 509 6.58 14.03 -11.44
N LEU A 510 6.02 14.74 -10.44
CA LEU A 510 4.73 15.42 -10.59
C LEU A 510 4.78 16.50 -11.69
N GLN A 511 5.83 17.32 -11.74
CA GLN A 511 6.01 18.34 -12.77
C GLN A 511 6.20 17.73 -14.16
N ALA A 512 7.02 16.68 -14.28
CA ALA A 512 7.21 15.97 -15.54
C ALA A 512 5.91 15.31 -16.01
N THR A 513 5.09 14.80 -15.12
CA THR A 513 3.76 14.24 -15.42
C THR A 513 2.87 15.30 -16.07
N GLU A 514 2.83 16.50 -15.50
CA GLU A 514 2.02 17.60 -16.03
C GLU A 514 2.55 18.11 -17.39
N ILE A 515 3.86 18.20 -17.53
CA ILE A 515 4.50 18.54 -18.82
C ILE A 515 4.14 17.50 -19.89
N CYS A 516 4.26 16.22 -19.58
CA CYS A 516 3.94 15.15 -20.54
C CYS A 516 2.45 15.13 -20.91
N ARG A 517 1.55 15.51 -19.97
CA ARG A 517 0.12 15.61 -20.27
C ARG A 517 -0.21 16.67 -21.33
N THR A 518 0.56 17.75 -21.34
CA THR A 518 0.28 18.91 -22.20
C THR A 518 1.09 18.97 -23.47
N SER A 519 2.33 18.45 -23.51
CA SER A 519 3.27 18.71 -24.60
C SER A 519 3.89 17.49 -25.28
N HIS A 520 3.72 16.28 -24.74
CA HIS A 520 4.27 15.02 -25.28
C HIS A 520 5.73 15.12 -25.77
N PRO A 521 6.68 15.49 -24.91
CA PRO A 521 8.02 15.92 -25.34
C PRO A 521 8.95 14.78 -25.78
N VAL A 522 8.53 13.52 -25.62
CA VAL A 522 9.31 12.31 -25.92
C VAL A 522 8.46 11.31 -26.69
N GLU A 523 9.09 10.52 -27.54
CA GLU A 523 8.42 9.50 -28.35
C GLU A 523 9.09 8.15 -28.18
N TYR A 524 8.31 7.14 -27.77
CA TYR A 524 8.76 5.76 -27.58
C TYR A 524 7.77 4.78 -28.23
N ASP A 525 8.29 3.68 -28.77
CA ASP A 525 7.47 2.55 -29.25
C ASP A 525 7.30 1.48 -28.15
N TYR A 526 8.30 1.38 -27.28
CA TYR A 526 8.31 0.44 -26.17
C TYR A 526 8.76 1.11 -24.87
N ILE A 527 8.03 0.83 -23.79
CA ILE A 527 8.37 1.25 -22.44
C ILE A 527 8.58 -0.02 -21.61
N ILE A 528 9.80 -0.23 -21.14
CA ILE A 528 10.20 -1.40 -20.35
C ILE A 528 10.50 -0.95 -18.93
N VAL A 529 9.82 -1.54 -17.94
CA VAL A 529 9.96 -1.17 -16.53
C VAL A 529 10.41 -2.38 -15.72
N ASP A 530 11.56 -2.23 -15.06
CA ASP A 530 12.11 -3.22 -14.13
C ASP A 530 11.64 -2.97 -12.70
N GLU A 531 11.59 -4.01 -11.87
CA GLU A 531 11.16 -3.98 -10.45
C GLU A 531 9.81 -3.27 -10.26
N PHE A 532 8.84 -3.60 -11.12
CA PHE A 532 7.54 -2.92 -11.17
C PHE A 532 6.73 -3.04 -9.86
N GLN A 533 6.98 -4.05 -9.01
CA GLN A 533 6.33 -4.19 -7.71
C GLN A 533 6.58 -3.02 -6.75
N ASP A 534 7.61 -2.21 -7.01
CA ASP A 534 7.98 -1.07 -6.17
C ASP A 534 7.41 0.26 -6.68
N ILE A 535 6.47 0.22 -7.63
CA ILE A 535 5.86 1.43 -8.20
C ILE A 535 4.95 2.13 -7.19
N SER A 536 5.03 3.46 -7.15
CA SER A 536 4.15 4.36 -6.39
C SER A 536 3.13 5.04 -7.30
N VAL A 537 2.10 5.64 -6.73
CA VAL A 537 1.00 6.27 -7.50
C VAL A 537 1.50 7.42 -8.39
N ASP A 538 2.44 8.24 -7.93
CA ASP A 538 3.05 9.31 -8.73
C ASP A 538 3.79 8.75 -9.96
N ARG A 539 4.57 7.67 -9.79
CA ARG A 539 5.27 6.99 -10.90
C ARG A 539 4.31 6.29 -11.85
N TYR A 540 3.25 5.68 -11.32
CA TYR A 540 2.18 5.12 -12.14
C TYR A 540 1.52 6.21 -13.01
N ASN A 541 1.15 7.35 -12.42
CA ASN A 541 0.56 8.45 -13.16
C ASN A 541 1.51 9.00 -14.25
N PHE A 542 2.79 9.11 -13.93
CA PHE A 542 3.81 9.52 -14.88
C PHE A 542 3.94 8.52 -16.03
N LEU A 543 4.03 7.23 -15.73
CA LEU A 543 4.11 6.17 -16.73
C LEU A 543 2.87 6.14 -17.63
N LYS A 544 1.68 6.31 -17.05
CA LYS A 544 0.41 6.36 -17.77
C LYS A 544 0.39 7.52 -18.78
N VAL A 545 0.77 8.72 -18.36
CA VAL A 545 0.79 9.90 -19.23
C VAL A 545 1.88 9.77 -20.31
N LEU A 546 3.05 9.24 -19.98
CA LEU A 546 4.09 8.92 -20.98
C LEU A 546 3.57 7.97 -22.05
N ARG A 547 2.83 6.93 -21.65
CA ARG A 547 2.25 5.98 -22.58
C ARG A 547 1.16 6.59 -23.45
N GLU A 548 0.24 7.36 -22.87
CA GLU A 548 -0.85 8.03 -23.59
C GLU A 548 -0.30 9.00 -24.66
N GLY A 549 0.78 9.70 -24.35
CA GLY A 549 1.48 10.58 -25.28
C GLY A 549 2.27 9.85 -26.39
N ASN A 550 2.52 8.55 -26.21
CA ASN A 550 3.27 7.67 -27.12
C ASN A 550 2.39 6.52 -27.65
N SER A 551 1.17 6.79 -28.02
CA SER A 551 0.28 5.76 -28.57
C SER A 551 0.70 5.43 -30.02
N PRO A 552 0.91 4.15 -30.34
CA PRO A 552 0.61 2.92 -29.60
C PRO A 552 1.82 2.31 -28.84
N ALA A 553 2.48 3.06 -27.97
CA ALA A 553 3.61 2.53 -27.19
C ALA A 553 3.19 1.29 -26.36
N LYS A 554 3.99 0.23 -26.46
CA LYS A 554 3.78 -1.03 -25.75
C LYS A 554 4.48 -1.01 -24.41
N LEU A 555 3.80 -1.48 -23.38
CA LEU A 555 4.31 -1.53 -22.01
C LEU A 555 4.74 -2.95 -21.64
N TYR A 556 5.98 -3.11 -21.19
CA TYR A 556 6.53 -4.37 -20.73
C TYR A 556 7.08 -4.19 -19.31
N CYS A 557 6.37 -4.69 -18.31
CA CYS A 557 6.72 -4.57 -16.90
C CYS A 557 7.20 -5.91 -16.35
N VAL A 558 8.29 -5.89 -15.58
CA VAL A 558 8.83 -7.08 -14.93
C VAL A 558 8.91 -6.83 -13.42
N GLY A 559 8.45 -7.79 -12.63
CA GLY A 559 8.46 -7.65 -11.17
C GLY A 559 8.26 -8.96 -10.44
N ASP A 560 8.39 -8.89 -9.11
CA ASP A 560 8.26 -10.01 -8.19
C ASP A 560 7.34 -9.60 -7.04
N ASP A 561 6.15 -10.19 -6.97
CA ASP A 561 5.13 -9.90 -5.94
C ASP A 561 5.60 -10.19 -4.50
N TRP A 562 6.62 -11.04 -4.34
CA TRP A 562 7.21 -11.40 -3.04
C TRP A 562 8.34 -10.48 -2.58
N GLN A 563 8.94 -9.71 -3.48
CA GLN A 563 10.08 -8.84 -3.17
C GLN A 563 9.68 -7.37 -2.92
N SER A 564 8.40 -7.06 -2.79
CA SER A 564 7.98 -5.70 -2.45
C SER A 564 8.30 -5.36 -1.00
N ILE A 565 9.49 -4.78 -0.79
CA ILE A 565 9.98 -4.32 0.52
C ILE A 565 9.91 -2.80 0.70
N TYR A 566 9.53 -2.06 -0.35
CA TYR A 566 9.57 -0.60 -0.38
C TYR A 566 8.22 0.08 -0.09
N ARG A 567 7.30 -0.60 0.61
CA ARG A 567 6.00 -0.01 1.00
C ARG A 567 6.16 1.29 1.80
N PHE A 568 7.22 1.40 2.60
CA PHE A 568 7.55 2.62 3.36
C PHE A 568 7.96 3.81 2.48
N SER A 569 8.36 3.60 1.23
CA SER A 569 8.68 4.64 0.24
C SER A 569 7.53 4.97 -0.70
N GLY A 570 6.31 4.48 -0.42
CA GLY A 570 5.10 4.81 -1.16
C GLY A 570 4.72 3.83 -2.26
N SER A 571 5.37 2.65 -2.36
CA SER A 571 4.94 1.62 -3.31
C SER A 571 3.52 1.13 -2.98
N ASP A 572 2.70 0.95 -4.01
CA ASP A 572 1.34 0.45 -3.91
C ASP A 572 1.21 -0.90 -4.65
N MET A 573 1.14 -1.97 -3.87
CA MET A 573 1.01 -3.33 -4.41
C MET A 573 -0.28 -3.56 -5.22
N ALA A 574 -1.30 -2.73 -5.04
CA ALA A 574 -2.50 -2.83 -5.86
C ALA A 574 -2.19 -2.58 -7.34
N LEU A 575 -1.26 -1.67 -7.63
CA LEU A 575 -0.81 -1.38 -9.01
C LEU A 575 -0.17 -2.57 -9.71
N PHE A 576 0.46 -3.47 -8.95
CA PHE A 576 1.05 -4.70 -9.47
C PHE A 576 0.02 -5.84 -9.52
N ASN A 577 -0.68 -6.10 -8.41
CA ASN A 577 -1.61 -7.23 -8.29
C ASN A 577 -2.87 -7.08 -9.14
N GLN A 578 -3.33 -5.84 -9.32
CA GLN A 578 -4.50 -5.48 -10.12
C GLN A 578 -4.10 -4.78 -11.42
N PHE A 579 -2.92 -5.08 -11.95
CA PHE A 579 -2.35 -4.42 -13.13
C PHE A 579 -3.34 -4.24 -14.30
N PRO A 580 -4.17 -5.23 -14.68
CA PRO A 580 -5.15 -5.06 -15.75
C PRO A 580 -6.22 -4.00 -15.48
N GLU A 581 -6.55 -3.73 -14.21
CA GLU A 581 -7.53 -2.70 -13.83
C GLU A 581 -6.98 -1.29 -14.08
N TYR A 582 -5.66 -1.12 -13.94
CA TYR A 582 -4.98 0.16 -14.10
C TYR A 582 -4.54 0.44 -15.54
N PHE A 583 -4.07 -0.59 -16.27
CA PHE A 583 -3.51 -0.45 -17.63
C PHE A 583 -4.40 -1.01 -18.73
N GLY A 584 -5.47 -1.70 -18.38
CA GLY A 584 -6.35 -2.37 -19.34
C GLY A 584 -5.88 -3.77 -19.71
N THR A 585 -6.31 -4.26 -20.86
CA THR A 585 -6.01 -5.63 -21.31
C THR A 585 -4.52 -5.91 -21.26
N THR A 586 -4.15 -7.00 -20.60
CA THR A 586 -2.75 -7.30 -20.24
C THR A 586 -2.47 -8.78 -20.46
N GLU A 587 -1.37 -9.11 -21.13
CA GLU A 587 -0.82 -10.45 -21.14
C GLU A 587 0.07 -10.64 -19.89
N ILE A 588 -0.31 -11.59 -19.03
CA ILE A 588 0.46 -11.93 -17.83
C ILE A 588 1.29 -13.17 -18.11
N ASN A 589 2.59 -13.02 -18.11
CA ASN A 589 3.56 -14.10 -18.27
C ASN A 589 4.21 -14.40 -16.91
N LYS A 590 4.38 -15.69 -16.59
CA LYS A 590 5.04 -16.12 -15.35
C LYS A 590 6.38 -16.76 -15.69
N ILE A 591 7.43 -16.41 -14.90
CA ILE A 591 8.75 -17.02 -14.95
C ILE A 591 9.02 -17.65 -13.59
N GLU A 592 8.83 -18.96 -13.50
CA GLU A 592 8.82 -19.71 -12.23
C GLU A 592 10.11 -20.46 -11.97
N THR A 593 10.92 -20.73 -13.03
CA THR A 593 12.20 -21.42 -12.89
C THR A 593 13.22 -20.53 -12.21
N THR A 594 13.70 -20.91 -11.01
CA THR A 594 14.79 -20.19 -10.33
C THR A 594 16.14 -20.84 -10.61
N TYR A 595 17.14 -19.99 -10.85
CA TYR A 595 18.54 -20.40 -11.06
C TYR A 595 19.43 -20.08 -9.85
N ARG A 596 18.88 -19.43 -8.82
CA ARG A 596 19.64 -18.99 -7.64
C ARG A 596 19.75 -20.06 -6.56
N PHE A 597 18.75 -20.93 -6.44
CA PHE A 597 18.64 -21.92 -5.37
C PHE A 597 18.47 -23.32 -5.97
N GLY A 598 19.17 -24.33 -5.40
CA GLY A 598 18.93 -25.74 -5.71
C GLY A 598 17.62 -26.24 -5.06
N GLU A 599 17.05 -27.34 -5.60
CA GLU A 599 15.81 -27.96 -5.11
C GLU A 599 15.69 -28.10 -3.57
N PRO A 600 16.74 -28.49 -2.82
CA PRO A 600 16.64 -28.60 -1.36
C PRO A 600 16.33 -27.26 -0.66
N CYS A 601 16.81 -26.14 -1.18
CA CYS A 601 16.55 -24.82 -0.60
C CYS A 601 15.09 -24.34 -0.81
N LEU A 602 14.47 -24.74 -1.92
CA LEU A 602 13.10 -24.35 -2.24
C LEU A 602 12.07 -25.06 -1.34
N LEU A 603 12.38 -26.29 -0.91
CA LEU A 603 11.51 -27.07 -0.01
C LEU A 603 11.49 -26.56 1.43
N TYR A 604 12.52 -25.81 1.86
CA TYR A 604 12.67 -25.33 3.24
C TYR A 604 12.29 -23.86 3.46
N THR A 605 12.15 -23.05 2.40
CA THR A 605 12.07 -21.61 2.54
C THR A 605 10.68 -20.98 2.41
N SER A 606 9.66 -21.68 2.02
CA SER A 606 8.22 -21.33 2.18
C SER A 606 7.32 -22.22 1.33
N PRO A 607 6.19 -22.71 1.82
CA PRO A 607 5.09 -23.07 0.96
C PRO A 607 4.64 -21.79 0.23
N SER A 608 4.67 -21.82 -1.09
CA SER A 608 4.12 -20.74 -1.90
C SER A 608 2.64 -20.58 -1.58
N PRO A 609 2.12 -19.36 -1.31
CA PRO A 609 0.67 -19.16 -1.24
C PRO A 609 -0.06 -19.48 -2.54
N ARG A 610 0.68 -19.86 -3.60
CA ARG A 610 0.10 -20.37 -4.86
C ARG A 610 -0.29 -21.84 -4.76
N ASP A 611 0.11 -22.54 -3.69
CA ASP A 611 -0.18 -23.97 -3.45
C ASP A 611 -1.30 -24.19 -2.43
N SER A 612 -1.97 -23.12 -1.97
CA SER A 612 -3.14 -23.15 -1.07
C SER A 612 -4.41 -22.70 -1.76
#